data_ad1ca796592d696f9cf34db622cd9b93
#
_entry.id   ad1ca796592d696f9cf34db622cd9b93
#
_cell.length_a   1.000
_cell.length_b   1.000
_cell.length_c   1.000
_cell.angle_alpha   90.00
_cell.angle_beta   90.00
_cell.angle_gamma   90.00
#
_symmetry.space_group_name_H-M   'P 1'
#
loop_
_entity.id
_entity.type
_entity.pdbx_description
1 polymer ?
#
loop_
_entity_poly.entity_id
_entity_poly.type
_entity_poly.pdbx_seq_one_letter_code
_entity_poly.pdbx_strand_id
1 'polypeptide(L)'
;KLIKKDLAHWEIGYRFEKLLPQLKGYDVVQLINSHSIGTLPKKEKKLLKVLFAQNKKIFLMACGDDYPVIRHYLEGNQRYHILTPYLENKGENYANFSLKYMSPKFKSLFDLSENACLIFVKSTIPEELYFSTYH
;
A
#
# COMPACT_ATOMS: atom_id res chain seq x y z
N LYS A 1 13.98 -21.60 -1.52
CA LYS A 1 13.53 -20.53 -0.56
C LYS A 1 12.42 -19.63 -1.15
N LEU A 2 12.46 -19.28 -2.44
CA LEU A 2 11.44 -18.44 -3.12
C LEU A 2 10.03 -19.08 -3.09
N ILE A 3 9.95 -20.37 -3.40
CA ILE A 3 8.67 -21.11 -3.47
C ILE A 3 7.88 -21.08 -2.15
N LYS A 4 8.55 -21.16 -0.99
CA LYS A 4 7.87 -21.11 0.31
C LYS A 4 7.25 -19.75 0.61
N LYS A 5 7.89 -18.66 0.17
CA LYS A 5 7.39 -17.29 0.37
C LYS A 5 6.16 -17.02 -0.51
N ASP A 6 6.18 -17.46 -1.75
CA ASP A 6 5.05 -17.31 -2.66
C ASP A 6 3.84 -18.13 -2.21
N LEU A 7 4.05 -19.33 -1.67
CA LEU A 7 2.99 -20.16 -1.09
C LEU A 7 2.32 -19.47 0.11
N ALA A 8 3.09 -18.82 0.99
CA ALA A 8 2.53 -18.08 2.13
C ALA A 8 1.64 -16.92 1.67
N HIS A 9 2.09 -16.13 0.69
CA HIS A 9 1.28 -15.05 0.11
C HIS A 9 0.01 -15.57 -0.58
N TRP A 10 0.11 -16.72 -1.21
CA TRP A 10 -1.05 -17.38 -1.84
C TRP A 10 -2.07 -17.83 -0.80
N GLU A 11 -1.61 -18.44 0.29
CA GLU A 11 -2.45 -18.89 1.40
C GLU A 11 -3.17 -17.72 2.06
N ILE A 12 -2.47 -16.61 2.33
CA ILE A 12 -3.08 -15.39 2.87
C ILE A 12 -4.22 -14.92 1.96
N GLY A 13 -3.99 -14.83 0.66
CA GLY A 13 -5.00 -14.42 -0.30
C GLY A 13 -6.20 -15.37 -0.36
N TYR A 14 -5.98 -16.67 -0.25
CA TYR A 14 -7.05 -17.67 -0.22
C TYR A 14 -7.89 -17.58 1.04
N ARG A 15 -7.26 -17.44 2.21
CA ARG A 15 -7.96 -17.27 3.49
C ARG A 15 -8.79 -15.99 3.51
N PHE A 16 -8.22 -14.90 3.03
CA PHE A 16 -8.94 -13.63 2.94
C PHE A 16 -10.14 -13.70 1.99
N GLU A 17 -10.00 -14.38 0.85
CA GLU A 17 -11.11 -14.59 -0.09
C GLU A 17 -12.31 -15.33 0.56
N LYS A 18 -12.03 -16.32 1.42
CA LYS A 18 -13.06 -17.00 2.19
C LYS A 18 -13.74 -16.13 3.24
N LEU A 19 -13.03 -15.11 3.75
CA LEU A 19 -13.57 -14.16 4.72
C LEU A 19 -14.39 -13.04 4.06
N LEU A 20 -14.22 -12.77 2.77
CA LEU A 20 -14.90 -11.66 2.08
C LEU A 20 -16.42 -11.63 2.27
N PRO A 21 -17.16 -12.75 2.25
CA PRO A 21 -18.62 -12.73 2.50
C PRO A 21 -18.98 -12.19 3.89
N GLN A 22 -18.12 -12.43 4.89
CA GLN A 22 -18.31 -11.95 6.27
C GLN A 22 -17.91 -10.48 6.44
N LEU A 23 -17.14 -9.92 5.50
CA LEU A 23 -16.69 -8.54 5.47
C LEU A 23 -17.61 -7.62 4.65
N LYS A 24 -18.86 -8.03 4.45
CA LYS A 24 -19.87 -7.30 3.69
C LYS A 24 -20.73 -6.42 4.61
N GLY A 25 -21.05 -5.21 4.14
CA GLY A 25 -22.08 -4.35 4.75
C GLY A 25 -21.59 -3.50 5.91
N TYR A 26 -20.28 -3.38 6.08
CA TYR A 26 -19.73 -2.44 7.05
C TYR A 26 -19.93 -0.99 6.59
N ASP A 27 -20.23 -0.12 7.54
CA ASP A 27 -20.33 1.32 7.28
C ASP A 27 -18.96 1.92 6.96
N VAL A 28 -17.91 1.41 7.61
CA VAL A 28 -16.53 1.86 7.45
C VAL A 28 -15.58 0.67 7.42
N VAL A 29 -14.69 0.67 6.45
CA VAL A 29 -13.53 -0.24 6.37
C VAL A 29 -12.27 0.61 6.31
N GLN A 30 -11.32 0.35 7.18
CA GLN A 30 -10.05 1.08 7.22
C GLN A 30 -8.90 0.19 6.74
N LEU A 31 -8.17 0.66 5.75
CA LEU A 31 -6.93 0.07 5.28
C LEU A 31 -5.73 0.78 5.93
N ILE A 32 -4.73 0.01 6.36
CA ILE A 32 -3.49 0.57 6.93
C ILE A 32 -2.60 1.14 5.82
N ASN A 33 -2.48 0.42 4.71
CA ASN A 33 -1.76 0.84 3.50
C ASN A 33 -2.39 0.20 2.26
N SER A 34 -1.91 0.53 1.07
CA SER A 34 -2.45 0.01 -0.20
C SER A 34 -2.24 -1.50 -0.39
N HIS A 35 -1.29 -2.11 0.33
CA HIS A 35 -1.02 -3.56 0.35
C HIS A 35 -1.45 -4.19 1.68
N SER A 36 -2.71 -3.98 2.06
CA SER A 36 -3.25 -4.29 3.38
C SER A 36 -3.47 -5.78 3.65
N ILE A 37 -3.70 -6.58 2.62
CA ILE A 37 -3.96 -8.03 2.76
C ILE A 37 -2.64 -8.80 2.83
N GLY A 38 -1.60 -8.33 2.13
CA GLY A 38 -0.29 -8.98 2.13
C GLY A 38 -0.20 -10.21 1.21
N THR A 39 -1.07 -10.32 0.22
CA THR A 39 -1.04 -11.39 -0.79
C THR A 39 -0.31 -10.95 -2.08
N LEU A 40 -0.35 -11.76 -3.12
CA LEU A 40 0.22 -11.39 -4.42
C LEU A 40 -0.52 -10.17 -5.00
N PRO A 41 0.17 -9.13 -5.51
CA PRO A 41 -0.46 -7.86 -5.91
C PRO A 41 -1.65 -8.01 -6.88
N LYS A 42 -1.58 -8.92 -7.84
CA LYS A 42 -2.72 -9.20 -8.74
C LYS A 42 -3.94 -9.74 -8.00
N LYS A 43 -3.73 -10.66 -7.05
CA LYS A 43 -4.80 -11.24 -6.25
C LYS A 43 -5.34 -10.21 -5.29
N GLU A 44 -4.48 -9.47 -4.63
CA GLU A 44 -4.85 -8.39 -3.73
C GLU A 44 -5.75 -7.36 -4.39
N LYS A 45 -5.38 -6.90 -5.59
CA LYS A 45 -6.20 -5.96 -6.37
C LYS A 45 -7.62 -6.49 -6.64
N LYS A 46 -7.78 -7.79 -6.90
CA LYS A 46 -9.09 -8.41 -7.09
C LYS A 46 -9.90 -8.43 -5.79
N LEU A 47 -9.26 -8.83 -4.68
CA LEU A 47 -9.90 -8.92 -3.37
C LEU A 47 -10.32 -7.56 -2.83
N LEU A 48 -9.46 -6.54 -2.97
CA LEU A 48 -9.77 -5.16 -2.60
C LEU A 48 -10.95 -4.59 -3.40
N LYS A 49 -11.03 -4.86 -4.70
CA LYS A 49 -12.20 -4.44 -5.51
C LYS A 49 -13.51 -5.01 -4.97
N VAL A 50 -13.52 -6.28 -4.57
CA VAL A 50 -14.72 -6.90 -3.97
C VAL A 50 -15.02 -6.27 -2.61
N LEU A 51 -14.00 -6.11 -1.76
CA LEU A 51 -14.14 -5.48 -0.45
C LEU A 51 -14.73 -4.06 -0.55
N PHE A 52 -14.25 -3.26 -1.52
CA PHE A 52 -14.73 -1.90 -1.75
C PHE A 52 -16.18 -1.89 -2.24
N ALA A 53 -16.51 -2.75 -3.19
CA ALA A 53 -17.85 -2.81 -3.76
C ALA A 53 -18.94 -3.26 -2.77
N GLN A 54 -18.58 -3.97 -1.73
CA GLN A 54 -19.54 -4.53 -0.76
C GLN A 54 -19.69 -3.71 0.53
N ASN A 55 -18.94 -2.59 0.67
CA ASN A 55 -18.94 -1.74 1.86
C ASN A 55 -19.18 -0.27 1.50
N LYS A 56 -19.65 0.54 2.47
CA LYS A 56 -20.12 1.91 2.19
C LYS A 56 -18.99 2.91 2.07
N LYS A 57 -18.05 2.91 3.02
CA LYS A 57 -16.94 3.87 3.07
C LYS A 57 -15.63 3.15 3.31
N ILE A 58 -14.62 3.51 2.52
CA ILE A 58 -13.28 2.96 2.66
C ILE A 58 -12.33 4.10 3.03
N PHE A 59 -11.50 3.87 4.03
CA PHE A 59 -10.44 4.80 4.44
C PHE A 59 -9.07 4.16 4.23
N LEU A 60 -8.15 4.90 3.64
CA LEU A 60 -6.74 4.52 3.52
C LEU A 60 -5.91 5.40 4.45
N MET A 61 -5.24 4.79 5.43
CA MET A 61 -4.33 5.53 6.32
C MET A 61 -2.97 5.84 5.69
N ALA A 62 -2.57 5.10 4.67
CA ALA A 62 -1.27 5.19 4.01
C ALA A 62 -0.09 5.18 5.00
N CYS A 63 -0.18 4.34 6.04
CA CYS A 63 0.84 4.23 7.07
C CYS A 63 2.05 3.43 6.59
N GLY A 64 3.26 3.91 6.98
CA GLY A 64 4.51 3.24 6.68
C GLY A 64 4.92 3.36 5.21
N ASP A 65 5.59 2.33 4.70
CA ASP A 65 6.02 2.30 3.31
C ASP A 65 4.83 2.09 2.37
N ASP A 66 4.55 3.08 1.56
CA ASP A 66 3.59 3.01 0.46
C ASP A 66 4.12 3.82 -0.74
N TYR A 67 3.48 3.70 -1.89
CA TYR A 67 3.95 4.33 -3.13
C TYR A 67 4.25 5.84 -3.00
N PRO A 68 3.36 6.68 -2.45
CA PRO A 68 3.63 8.12 -2.35
C PRO A 68 4.78 8.46 -1.39
N VAL A 69 4.90 7.71 -0.29
CA VAL A 69 5.97 7.93 0.70
C VAL A 69 7.34 7.62 0.11
N ILE A 70 7.47 6.45 -0.53
CA ILE A 70 8.74 6.04 -1.15
C ILE A 70 9.11 6.94 -2.31
N ARG A 71 8.13 7.33 -3.13
CA ARG A 71 8.32 8.30 -4.20
C ARG A 71 8.85 9.63 -3.66
N HIS A 72 8.22 10.18 -2.61
CA HIS A 72 8.64 11.43 -1.98
C HIS A 72 10.09 11.39 -1.50
N TYR A 73 10.50 10.26 -0.89
CA TYR A 73 11.89 10.07 -0.46
C TYR A 73 12.87 10.03 -1.64
N LEU A 74 12.51 9.36 -2.73
CA LEU A 74 13.36 9.27 -3.92
C LEU A 74 13.47 10.59 -4.69
N GLU A 75 12.50 11.48 -4.58
CA GLU A 75 12.52 12.82 -5.15
C GLU A 75 13.44 13.79 -4.38
N GLY A 76 14.05 13.34 -3.26
CA GLY A 76 15.01 14.13 -2.50
C GLY A 76 14.39 15.24 -1.64
N ASN A 77 13.09 15.20 -1.39
CA ASN A 77 12.36 16.22 -0.64
C ASN A 77 12.65 16.23 0.87
N GLN A 78 13.32 15.21 1.38
CA GLN A 78 13.74 15.12 2.79
C GLN A 78 15.21 14.73 2.89
N ARG A 79 15.93 15.39 3.81
CA ARG A 79 17.35 15.15 4.04
C ARG A 79 17.64 13.78 4.68
N TYR A 80 16.79 13.35 5.62
CA TYR A 80 16.92 12.09 6.35
C TYR A 80 15.63 11.30 6.31
N HIS A 81 15.70 10.07 5.81
CA HIS A 81 14.58 9.13 5.72
C HIS A 81 15.10 7.69 5.61
N ILE A 82 14.23 6.70 5.61
CA ILE A 82 14.60 5.27 5.60
C ILE A 82 15.48 4.87 4.40
N LEU A 83 15.40 5.58 3.28
CA LEU A 83 16.22 5.32 2.09
C LEU A 83 17.53 6.10 2.07
N THR A 84 17.80 7.01 3.04
CA THR A 84 19.03 7.80 3.07
C THR A 84 20.30 6.92 2.99
N PRO A 85 20.45 5.82 3.76
CA PRO A 85 21.62 4.95 3.66
C PRO A 85 21.81 4.33 2.28
N TYR A 86 20.72 4.03 1.59
CA TYR A 86 20.76 3.51 0.22
C TYR A 86 21.24 4.57 -0.77
N LEU A 87 20.68 5.76 -0.71
CA LEU A 87 21.05 6.88 -1.57
C LEU A 87 22.52 7.30 -1.36
N GLU A 88 23.05 7.07 -0.16
CA GLU A 88 24.45 7.29 0.18
C GLU A 88 25.37 6.08 -0.10
N ASN A 89 24.87 5.05 -0.79
CA ASN A 89 25.59 3.79 -1.07
C ASN A 89 26.04 3.02 0.17
N LYS A 90 25.35 3.17 1.30
CA LYS A 90 25.69 2.56 2.61
C LYS A 90 24.80 1.41 3.04
N GLY A 91 23.81 0.99 2.21
CA GLY A 91 22.88 -0.04 2.66
C GLY A 91 21.88 -0.56 1.64
N GLU A 92 22.30 -1.41 0.72
CA GLU A 92 21.44 -1.94 -0.36
C GLU A 92 20.29 -2.83 0.15
N ASN A 93 20.49 -3.62 1.21
CA ASN A 93 19.53 -4.67 1.60
C ASN A 93 18.21 -4.13 2.17
N TYR A 94 18.24 -3.00 2.86
CA TYR A 94 17.03 -2.37 3.42
C TYR A 94 16.18 -1.69 2.34
N ALA A 95 16.80 -1.06 1.37
CA ALA A 95 16.13 -0.34 0.31
C ALA A 95 15.23 -1.26 -0.55
N ASN A 96 15.66 -2.49 -0.82
CA ASN A 96 14.90 -3.43 -1.63
C ASN A 96 13.51 -3.74 -1.07
N PHE A 97 13.34 -3.71 0.25
CA PHE A 97 12.03 -3.90 0.87
C PHE A 97 11.08 -2.73 0.58
N SER A 98 11.56 -1.51 0.66
CA SER A 98 10.78 -0.28 0.42
C SER A 98 10.63 0.01 -1.08
N LEU A 99 11.68 -0.18 -1.87
CA LEU A 99 11.67 0.10 -3.31
C LEU A 99 10.68 -0.78 -4.10
N LYS A 100 10.24 -1.92 -3.57
CA LYS A 100 9.18 -2.73 -4.21
C LYS A 100 7.90 -1.93 -4.47
N TYR A 101 7.59 -0.94 -3.62
CA TYR A 101 6.40 -0.09 -3.76
C TYR A 101 6.44 0.79 -5.01
N MET A 102 7.63 1.07 -5.58
CA MET A 102 7.77 1.79 -6.85
C MET A 102 7.47 0.92 -8.07
N SER A 103 7.32 -0.39 -7.91
CA SER A 103 6.97 -1.25 -9.04
C SER A 103 5.54 -0.98 -9.54
N PRO A 104 5.29 -1.16 -10.87
CA PRO A 104 3.95 -0.92 -11.45
C PRO A 104 2.82 -1.72 -10.78
N LYS A 105 3.15 -2.87 -10.20
CA LYS A 105 2.17 -3.72 -9.49
C LYS A 105 1.69 -3.07 -8.21
N PHE A 106 2.60 -2.53 -7.39
CA PHE A 106 2.26 -1.85 -6.14
C PHE A 106 1.68 -0.46 -6.39
N LYS A 107 2.22 0.29 -7.35
CA LYS A 107 1.60 1.53 -7.80
C LYS A 107 0.12 1.32 -8.17
N SER A 108 -0.18 0.26 -8.92
CA SER A 108 -1.56 -0.07 -9.31
C SER A 108 -2.48 -0.44 -8.14
N LEU A 109 -1.95 -0.92 -7.01
CA LEU A 109 -2.72 -1.10 -5.77
C LEU A 109 -3.01 0.24 -5.10
N PHE A 110 -2.01 1.10 -5.05
CA PHE A 110 -2.19 2.45 -4.53
C PHE A 110 -3.23 3.22 -5.34
N ASP A 111 -3.10 3.27 -6.66
CA ASP A 111 -4.05 3.94 -7.57
C ASP A 111 -5.49 3.42 -7.38
N LEU A 112 -5.67 2.10 -7.15
CA LEU A 112 -6.98 1.53 -6.84
C LEU A 112 -7.53 2.07 -5.52
N SER A 113 -6.71 2.10 -4.49
CA SER A 113 -7.12 2.55 -3.16
C SER A 113 -7.35 4.05 -3.12
N GLU A 114 -6.52 4.83 -3.79
CA GLU A 114 -6.65 6.27 -3.94
C GLU A 114 -7.99 6.66 -4.58
N ASN A 115 -8.40 5.97 -5.63
CA ASN A 115 -9.66 6.24 -6.32
C ASN A 115 -10.91 5.77 -5.56
N ALA A 116 -10.77 4.88 -4.59
CA ALA A 116 -11.90 4.28 -3.86
C ALA A 116 -12.04 4.76 -2.41
N CYS A 117 -10.99 5.37 -1.85
CA CYS A 117 -10.87 5.65 -0.43
C CYS A 117 -10.81 7.15 -0.13
N LEU A 118 -11.35 7.54 1.03
CA LEU A 118 -10.94 8.78 1.66
C LEU A 118 -9.56 8.55 2.29
N ILE A 119 -8.56 9.32 1.88
CA ILE A 119 -7.19 9.17 2.35
C ILE A 119 -6.99 9.98 3.62
N PHE A 120 -6.59 9.31 4.71
CA PHE A 120 -6.08 9.96 5.91
C PHE A 120 -4.58 9.73 5.98
N VAL A 121 -3.83 10.81 5.85
CA VAL A 121 -2.39 10.77 6.06
C VAL A 121 -2.07 11.27 7.45
N LYS A 122 -1.64 10.37 8.30
CA LYS A 122 -0.85 10.73 9.47
C LYS A 122 0.61 10.40 9.15
N SER A 123 1.22 11.19 8.30
CA SER A 123 2.63 11.01 7.98
C SER A 123 3.37 12.34 8.14
N THR A 124 4.66 12.24 8.31
CA THR A 124 5.64 13.33 8.29
C THR A 124 5.75 14.03 6.92
N ILE A 125 4.87 13.72 5.97
CA ILE A 125 4.80 14.39 4.67
C ILE A 125 3.96 15.66 4.84
N PRO A 126 4.42 16.83 4.41
CA PRO A 126 3.66 18.07 4.45
C PRO A 126 2.29 17.90 3.77
N GLU A 127 1.23 18.41 4.40
CA GLU A 127 -0.14 18.33 3.89
C GLU A 127 -0.29 18.86 2.45
N GLU A 128 0.51 19.83 2.08
CA GLU A 128 0.55 20.45 0.75
C GLU A 128 0.79 19.45 -0.39
N LEU A 129 1.50 18.36 -0.14
CA LEU A 129 1.78 17.32 -1.15
C LEU A 129 0.63 16.35 -1.41
N TYR A 130 -0.30 16.24 -0.46
CA TYR A 130 -1.46 15.37 -0.61
C TYR A 130 -2.65 16.06 -1.25
N PHE A 131 -2.81 17.35 -1.02
CA PHE A 131 -3.93 18.12 -1.60
C PHE A 131 -3.65 18.60 -3.03
N SER A 132 -2.41 18.67 -3.47
CA SER A 132 -2.07 19.13 -4.83
C SER A 132 -2.41 18.14 -5.95
N THR A 133 -2.77 16.91 -5.63
CA THR A 133 -3.15 15.87 -6.61
C THR A 133 -4.67 15.76 -6.85
N TYR A 134 -5.50 16.61 -6.19
CA TYR A 134 -6.97 16.52 -6.21
C TYR A 134 -7.68 17.73 -6.82
N HIS A 135 -7.00 18.48 -7.72
CA HIS A 135 -7.64 19.54 -8.50
C HIS A 135 -7.53 19.26 -9.98
#